data_7ffe86e8c9bd7bcadaabc4e7d821e78b
#
_entry.id   7ffe86e8c9bd7bcadaabc4e7d821e78b
#
_cell.length_a   1.000
_cell.length_b   1.000
_cell.length_c   1.000
_cell.angle_alpha   90.00
_cell.angle_beta   90.00
_cell.angle_gamma   90.00
#
_symmetry.space_group_name_H-M   'P 1'
#
loop_
_entity.id
_entity.type
_entity.pdbx_description
1 polymer ?
#
loop_
_entity_poly.entity_id
_entity_poly.type
_entity_poly.pdbx_seq_one_letter_code
_entity_poly.pdbx_strand_id
1 'polypeptide(L)'
;LHSKTISPWTAIDSLAISKFLSFQNSGKMYSEIFRARLKLSGVSARMIEDLFQEKPSKAFDNKFSEIRSNVANFPAFSSSSTALISNTISHRGASNIWAVSPQRSAHGSTIAAADPHISLTSPSLWMLAHIGFGEEYIYGGTIPGIPAILIGKNRNFGWGWASTFADDQDIYMEKIDPDIEGNYISISGDQEVSKKMFERQVIIGVKNFPGKTVTLKATENGPVLPSYLPGLKDIIPFGHVASLSWPGLDKDD
;
A
#
# COMPACT_ATOMS: atom_id res chain seq x y z
N LEU A 1 -15.51 10.53 16.60
CA LEU A 1 -14.98 9.64 17.64
C LEU A 1 -15.69 9.96 18.96
N HIS A 2 -16.68 9.15 19.35
CA HIS A 2 -17.42 9.35 20.60
C HIS A 2 -17.35 8.10 21.49
N SER A 3 -16.17 7.46 21.55
CA SER A 3 -15.93 6.46 22.59
C SER A 3 -15.68 7.19 23.92
N LYS A 4 -16.45 6.87 24.95
CA LYS A 4 -16.21 7.39 26.31
C LYS A 4 -14.99 6.76 26.97
N THR A 5 -14.47 5.67 26.42
CA THR A 5 -13.30 4.95 26.89
C THR A 5 -12.31 4.79 25.74
N ILE A 6 -11.14 5.38 25.88
CA ILE A 6 -10.02 5.19 24.96
C ILE A 6 -9.10 4.17 25.63
N SER A 7 -8.77 3.08 24.94
CA SER A 7 -7.78 2.12 25.42
C SER A 7 -6.42 2.79 25.58
N PRO A 8 -5.61 2.41 26.57
CA PRO A 8 -4.24 2.90 26.68
C PRO A 8 -3.45 2.63 25.40
N TRP A 9 -2.64 3.59 24.98
CA TRP A 9 -1.75 3.46 23.83
C TRP A 9 -0.61 2.50 24.12
N THR A 10 -0.27 1.65 23.18
CA THR A 10 0.82 0.68 23.26
C THR A 10 1.84 0.87 22.14
N ALA A 11 3.02 0.28 22.27
CA ALA A 11 4.03 0.28 21.21
C ALA A 11 3.51 -0.38 19.91
N ILE A 12 2.64 -1.37 20.03
CA ILE A 12 2.01 -2.03 18.89
C ILE A 12 1.17 -1.06 18.07
N ASP A 13 0.48 -0.11 18.72
CA ASP A 13 -0.33 0.89 18.04
C ASP A 13 0.56 1.82 17.19
N SER A 14 1.74 2.18 17.70
CA SER A 14 2.72 2.99 16.95
C SER A 14 3.26 2.24 15.73
N LEU A 15 3.59 0.97 15.86
CA LEU A 15 4.02 0.12 14.74
C LEU A 15 2.90 -0.05 13.72
N ALA A 16 1.68 -0.28 14.17
CA ALA A 16 0.51 -0.42 13.29
C ALA A 16 0.26 0.84 12.47
N ILE A 17 0.37 2.04 13.09
CA ILE A 17 0.26 3.30 12.36
C ILE A 17 1.39 3.46 11.35
N SER A 18 2.63 3.16 11.73
CA SER A 18 3.78 3.25 10.83
C SER A 18 3.61 2.35 9.61
N LYS A 19 3.23 1.08 9.82
CA LYS A 19 2.94 0.14 8.72
C LYS A 19 1.75 0.58 7.86
N PHE A 20 0.69 1.08 8.48
CA PHE A 20 -0.47 1.59 7.75
C PHE A 20 -0.14 2.78 6.85
N LEU A 21 0.67 3.73 7.33
CA LEU A 21 1.13 4.86 6.55
C LEU A 21 2.05 4.43 5.39
N SER A 22 2.94 3.49 5.64
CA SER A 22 3.79 2.90 4.59
C SER A 22 2.95 2.23 3.52
N PHE A 23 1.95 1.43 3.90
CA PHE A 23 1.01 0.81 2.99
C PHE A 23 0.25 1.83 2.14
N GLN A 24 -0.26 2.91 2.75
CA GLN A 24 -0.97 3.97 2.03
C GLN A 24 -0.07 4.72 1.03
N ASN A 25 1.20 4.92 1.39
CA ASN A 25 2.15 5.64 0.54
C ASN A 25 2.70 4.79 -0.62
N SER A 26 2.65 3.47 -0.52
CA SER A 26 3.08 2.58 -1.60
C SER A 26 2.17 2.69 -2.81
N GLY A 27 0.88 2.42 -2.67
CA GLY A 27 -0.14 2.62 -3.73
C GLY A 27 0.02 1.79 -5.00
N LYS A 28 1.01 0.89 -5.08
CA LYS A 28 1.32 0.10 -6.29
C LYS A 28 0.26 -0.96 -6.57
N MET A 29 -0.37 -1.51 -5.54
CA MET A 29 -1.48 -2.45 -5.68
C MET A 29 -2.58 -1.94 -6.64
N TYR A 30 -2.98 -0.67 -6.52
CA TYR A 30 -4.00 -0.10 -7.41
C TYR A 30 -3.49 0.10 -8.83
N SER A 31 -2.21 0.43 -9.00
CA SER A 31 -1.56 0.51 -10.31
C SER A 31 -1.54 -0.85 -11.00
N GLU A 32 -1.25 -1.93 -10.28
CA GLU A 32 -1.28 -3.29 -10.78
C GLU A 32 -2.68 -3.72 -11.23
N ILE A 33 -3.70 -3.49 -10.40
CA ILE A 33 -5.10 -3.76 -10.76
C ILE A 33 -5.47 -3.00 -12.04
N PHE A 34 -5.08 -1.74 -12.14
CA PHE A 34 -5.41 -0.93 -13.30
C PHE A 34 -4.69 -1.40 -14.57
N ARG A 35 -3.41 -1.75 -14.48
CA ARG A 35 -2.64 -2.34 -15.59
C ARG A 35 -3.25 -3.66 -16.07
N ALA A 36 -3.59 -4.55 -15.12
CA ALA A 36 -4.22 -5.81 -15.42
C ALA A 36 -5.54 -5.63 -16.18
N ARG A 37 -6.37 -4.68 -15.76
CA ARG A 37 -7.63 -4.35 -16.44
C ARG A 37 -7.40 -3.80 -17.84
N LEU A 38 -6.45 -2.89 -18.03
CA LEU A 38 -6.10 -2.37 -19.36
C LEU A 38 -5.69 -3.50 -20.30
N LYS A 39 -4.83 -4.41 -19.82
CA LYS A 39 -4.38 -5.55 -20.61
C LYS A 39 -5.53 -6.50 -20.97
N LEU A 40 -6.41 -6.82 -20.03
CA LEU A 40 -7.59 -7.64 -20.29
C LEU A 40 -8.58 -6.96 -21.25
N SER A 41 -8.63 -5.63 -21.27
CA SER A 41 -9.42 -4.84 -22.23
C SER A 41 -8.78 -4.75 -23.63
N GLY A 42 -7.64 -5.39 -23.87
CA GLY A 42 -6.98 -5.44 -25.17
C GLY A 42 -6.04 -4.26 -25.47
N VAL A 43 -5.74 -3.42 -24.47
CA VAL A 43 -4.74 -2.36 -24.60
C VAL A 43 -3.37 -3.00 -24.77
N SER A 44 -2.59 -2.54 -25.77
CA SER A 44 -1.27 -3.11 -26.05
C SER A 44 -0.28 -2.86 -24.91
N ALA A 45 0.68 -3.78 -24.73
CA ALA A 45 1.72 -3.63 -23.69
C ALA A 45 2.47 -2.29 -23.83
N ARG A 46 2.80 -1.90 -25.09
CA ARG A 46 3.47 -0.62 -25.36
C ARG A 46 2.67 0.59 -24.86
N MET A 47 1.35 0.62 -25.11
CA MET A 47 0.51 1.72 -24.63
C MET A 47 0.40 1.73 -23.10
N ILE A 48 0.43 0.56 -22.46
CA ILE A 48 0.47 0.46 -21.00
C ILE A 48 1.80 0.98 -20.47
N GLU A 49 2.93 0.60 -21.08
CA GLU A 49 4.27 1.12 -20.74
C GLU A 49 4.34 2.65 -20.86
N ASP A 50 3.85 3.19 -22.00
CA ASP A 50 3.84 4.64 -22.24
C ASP A 50 2.99 5.37 -21.18
N LEU A 51 1.87 4.78 -20.73
CA LEU A 51 0.99 5.38 -19.74
C LEU A 51 1.62 5.41 -18.34
N PHE A 52 2.33 4.36 -17.96
CA PHE A 52 2.90 4.23 -16.60
C PHE A 52 4.39 4.58 -16.53
N GLN A 53 5.06 4.72 -17.67
CA GLN A 53 6.51 4.99 -17.75
C GLN A 53 7.38 3.96 -17.02
N GLU A 54 6.88 2.75 -16.88
CA GLU A 54 7.55 1.63 -16.23
C GLU A 54 7.63 0.44 -17.19
N LYS A 55 8.70 -0.34 -17.13
CA LYS A 55 8.83 -1.56 -17.94
C LYS A 55 8.14 -2.73 -17.21
N PRO A 56 7.09 -3.35 -17.81
CA PRO A 56 6.49 -4.53 -17.21
C PRO A 56 7.50 -5.67 -17.13
N SER A 57 7.42 -6.48 -16.06
CA SER A 57 8.25 -7.67 -15.96
C SER A 57 7.84 -8.71 -17.01
N LYS A 58 8.79 -9.47 -17.55
CA LYS A 58 8.52 -10.56 -18.52
C LYS A 58 7.54 -11.63 -17.97
N ALA A 59 7.52 -11.83 -16.66
CA ALA A 59 6.61 -12.76 -15.99
C ALA A 59 5.13 -12.33 -16.10
N PHE A 60 4.88 -11.02 -16.18
CA PHE A 60 3.54 -10.46 -16.34
C PHE A 60 2.89 -10.89 -17.66
N ASP A 61 3.67 -10.98 -18.76
CA ASP A 61 3.14 -11.31 -20.08
C ASP A 61 2.66 -12.75 -20.22
N ASN A 62 3.35 -13.70 -19.61
CA ASN A 62 3.05 -15.13 -19.79
C ASN A 62 1.78 -15.56 -19.03
N LYS A 63 1.59 -15.12 -17.79
CA LYS A 63 0.39 -15.45 -17.00
C LYS A 63 -0.89 -14.80 -17.52
N PHE A 64 -0.80 -13.60 -18.09
CA PHE A 64 -1.99 -12.91 -18.61
C PHE A 64 -2.52 -13.46 -19.92
N SER A 65 -1.69 -14.08 -20.77
CA SER A 65 -2.15 -14.75 -21.98
C SER A 65 -3.05 -15.95 -21.66
N GLU A 66 -2.78 -16.63 -20.56
CA GLU A 66 -3.55 -17.77 -20.05
C GLU A 66 -4.90 -17.33 -19.45
N ILE A 67 -4.90 -16.21 -18.70
CA ILE A 67 -6.12 -15.62 -18.12
C ILE A 67 -7.05 -15.09 -19.22
N ARG A 68 -6.52 -14.50 -20.28
CA ARG A 68 -7.30 -13.97 -21.40
C ARG A 68 -8.12 -15.03 -22.13
N SER A 69 -7.61 -16.25 -22.24
CA SER A 69 -8.35 -17.35 -22.87
C SER A 69 -9.61 -17.77 -22.10
N ASN A 70 -9.65 -17.46 -20.78
CA ASN A 70 -10.74 -17.85 -19.88
C ASN A 70 -11.76 -16.73 -19.62
N VAL A 71 -11.48 -15.48 -20.03
CA VAL A 71 -12.34 -14.32 -19.76
C VAL A 71 -12.87 -13.74 -21.08
N ALA A 72 -13.75 -14.51 -21.72
CA ALA A 72 -14.32 -14.15 -23.04
C ALA A 72 -15.28 -12.94 -23.05
N ASN A 73 -15.68 -12.42 -21.89
CA ASN A 73 -16.65 -11.32 -21.78
C ASN A 73 -16.23 -10.30 -20.73
N PHE A 74 -15.29 -9.40 -21.08
CA PHE A 74 -15.02 -8.23 -20.26
C PHE A 74 -15.97 -7.09 -20.61
N PRO A 75 -16.78 -6.60 -19.69
CA PRO A 75 -17.56 -5.40 -19.94
C PRO A 75 -16.63 -4.19 -20.10
N ALA A 76 -16.90 -3.40 -21.13
CA ALA A 76 -16.28 -2.10 -21.31
C ALA A 76 -16.33 -1.31 -20.00
N PHE A 77 -15.27 -0.58 -19.71
CA PHE A 77 -15.05 0.25 -18.52
C PHE A 77 -16.31 0.62 -17.74
N SER A 78 -16.52 -0.04 -16.61
CA SER A 78 -17.61 0.28 -15.67
C SER A 78 -17.25 1.52 -14.83
N SER A 79 -18.21 2.08 -14.10
CA SER A 79 -18.00 3.20 -13.16
C SER A 79 -16.88 2.96 -12.12
N SER A 80 -16.53 1.70 -11.86
CA SER A 80 -15.37 1.30 -11.04
C SER A 80 -14.03 1.74 -11.62
N SER A 81 -13.94 1.97 -12.94
CA SER A 81 -12.72 2.43 -13.62
C SER A 81 -12.34 3.85 -13.21
N THR A 82 -13.33 4.71 -13.06
CA THR A 82 -13.12 6.10 -12.63
C THR A 82 -12.58 6.15 -11.19
N ALA A 83 -13.08 5.27 -10.31
CA ALA A 83 -12.59 5.18 -8.95
C ALA A 83 -11.12 4.67 -8.89
N LEU A 84 -10.75 3.72 -9.77
CA LEU A 84 -9.36 3.26 -9.86
C LEU A 84 -8.42 4.34 -10.40
N ILE A 85 -8.82 5.04 -11.45
CA ILE A 85 -8.05 6.16 -12.00
C ILE A 85 -7.90 7.24 -10.92
N SER A 86 -8.98 7.59 -10.22
CA SER A 86 -8.95 8.56 -9.14
C SER A 86 -8.02 8.09 -8.01
N ASN A 87 -8.11 6.83 -7.57
CA ASN A 87 -7.23 6.30 -6.52
C ASN A 87 -5.77 6.20 -6.98
N THR A 88 -5.52 5.76 -8.20
CA THR A 88 -4.16 5.66 -8.76
C THR A 88 -3.53 7.04 -8.94
N ILE A 89 -4.32 8.06 -9.31
CA ILE A 89 -3.83 9.43 -9.54
C ILE A 89 -3.81 10.25 -8.25
N SER A 90 -4.84 10.13 -7.40
CA SER A 90 -4.98 10.94 -6.18
C SER A 90 -4.05 10.53 -5.03
N HIS A 91 -3.57 9.27 -5.02
CA HIS A 91 -2.62 8.80 -4.02
C HIS A 91 -1.15 9.04 -4.42
N ARG A 92 -0.90 9.61 -5.59
CA ARG A 92 0.43 10.09 -5.95
C ARG A 92 0.66 11.46 -5.31
N GLY A 93 0.85 11.48 -3.99
CA GLY A 93 1.47 12.61 -3.34
C GLY A 93 2.82 12.87 -3.99
N ALA A 94 3.16 14.11 -4.25
CA ALA A 94 4.52 14.50 -4.61
C ALA A 94 5.28 14.83 -3.33
N SER A 95 6.59 14.93 -3.41
CA SER A 95 7.41 15.43 -2.31
C SER A 95 8.65 16.10 -2.88
N ASN A 96 9.10 17.17 -2.25
CA ASN A 96 10.36 17.80 -2.58
C ASN A 96 11.24 17.83 -1.33
N ILE A 97 12.52 17.61 -1.53
CA ILE A 97 13.55 17.83 -0.52
C ILE A 97 14.77 18.45 -1.18
N TRP A 98 15.32 19.49 -0.57
CA TRP A 98 16.53 20.12 -1.04
C TRP A 98 17.34 20.69 0.11
N ALA A 99 18.64 20.86 -0.12
CA ALA A 99 19.54 21.51 0.79
C ALA A 99 20.50 22.44 0.01
N VAL A 100 20.81 23.56 0.61
CA VAL A 100 21.76 24.55 0.07
C VAL A 100 22.94 24.67 1.02
N SER A 101 24.16 24.56 0.48
CA SER A 101 25.38 24.68 1.27
C SER A 101 25.58 26.13 1.75
N PRO A 102 26.36 26.36 2.81
CA PRO A 102 26.66 27.71 3.32
C PRO A 102 27.22 28.67 2.26
N GLN A 103 28.04 28.15 1.34
CA GLN A 103 28.68 28.96 0.28
C GLN A 103 27.69 29.53 -0.74
N ARG A 104 26.52 28.89 -0.87
CA ARG A 104 25.45 29.31 -1.79
C ARG A 104 24.30 30.03 -1.09
N SER A 105 24.35 30.13 0.22
CA SER A 105 23.36 30.81 1.05
C SER A 105 23.76 32.26 1.28
N ALA A 106 22.82 33.17 1.15
CA ALA A 106 23.06 34.59 1.43
C ALA A 106 23.47 34.88 2.89
N HIS A 107 23.12 33.97 3.80
CA HIS A 107 23.40 34.10 5.23
C HIS A 107 24.61 33.27 5.70
N GLY A 108 25.31 32.59 4.79
CA GLY A 108 26.44 31.74 5.15
C GLY A 108 26.09 30.54 6.00
N SER A 109 24.84 30.13 5.99
CA SER A 109 24.32 28.97 6.74
C SER A 109 23.70 27.94 5.82
N THR A 110 23.72 26.65 6.19
CA THR A 110 22.99 25.61 5.48
C THR A 110 21.50 25.88 5.60
N ILE A 111 20.79 25.79 4.48
CA ILE A 111 19.33 25.86 4.41
C ILE A 111 18.82 24.51 3.87
N ALA A 112 17.83 23.93 4.53
CA ALA A 112 17.15 22.72 4.05
C ALA A 112 15.63 22.93 4.08
N ALA A 113 14.94 22.34 3.11
CA ALA A 113 13.49 22.26 3.11
C ALA A 113 13.06 20.86 2.70
N ALA A 114 11.98 20.41 3.29
CA ALA A 114 11.28 19.16 2.94
C ALA A 114 9.79 19.47 2.88
N ASP A 115 9.16 19.06 1.80
CA ASP A 115 7.79 19.46 1.46
C ASP A 115 7.01 18.23 0.95
N PRO A 116 6.44 17.40 1.87
CA PRO A 116 5.59 16.29 1.49
C PRO A 116 4.21 16.78 1.05
N HIS A 117 3.87 16.54 -0.21
CA HIS A 117 2.58 16.91 -0.80
C HIS A 117 1.55 15.83 -0.54
N ILE A 118 0.83 15.93 0.54
CA ILE A 118 -0.27 15.05 0.90
C ILE A 118 -1.58 15.83 1.00
N SER A 119 -2.71 15.12 0.94
CA SER A 119 -4.04 15.75 1.04
C SER A 119 -4.20 16.53 2.34
N LEU A 120 -4.75 17.72 2.21
CA LEU A 120 -5.15 18.52 3.38
C LEU A 120 -6.40 17.90 4.01
N THR A 121 -6.31 17.54 5.28
CA THR A 121 -7.39 16.91 6.04
C THR A 121 -7.62 17.63 7.36
N SER A 122 -8.82 17.49 7.90
CA SER A 122 -9.15 17.92 9.26
C SER A 122 -9.72 16.72 10.03
N PRO A 123 -9.07 16.22 11.10
CA PRO A 123 -7.80 16.71 11.65
C PRO A 123 -6.61 16.52 10.70
N SER A 124 -5.58 17.37 10.84
CA SER A 124 -4.35 17.27 10.06
C SER A 124 -3.60 15.96 10.39
N LEU A 125 -3.01 15.36 9.36
CA LEU A 125 -2.11 14.22 9.54
C LEU A 125 -0.83 14.64 10.29
N TRP A 126 -0.27 15.79 9.96
CA TRP A 126 0.95 16.29 10.55
C TRP A 126 0.70 17.13 11.79
N MET A 127 1.57 16.97 12.79
CA MET A 127 1.71 17.90 13.91
C MET A 127 3.18 18.34 14.06
N LEU A 128 3.40 19.54 14.60
CA LEU A 128 4.73 20.02 14.95
C LEU A 128 5.04 19.61 16.38
N ALA A 129 6.27 19.18 16.60
CA ALA A 129 6.78 18.84 17.92
C ALA A 129 8.18 19.41 18.13
N HIS A 130 8.46 19.80 19.38
CA HIS A 130 9.78 20.18 19.85
C HIS A 130 10.06 19.39 21.15
N ILE A 131 11.12 18.62 21.13
CA ILE A 131 11.52 17.78 22.25
C ILE A 131 12.89 18.24 22.71
N GLY A 132 13.00 18.68 23.97
CA GLY A 132 14.26 19.04 24.61
C GLY A 132 14.69 18.01 25.64
N PHE A 133 15.98 17.68 25.69
CA PHE A 133 16.59 16.79 26.68
C PHE A 133 17.99 17.30 27.03
N GLY A 134 18.08 17.96 28.19
CA GLY A 134 19.29 18.70 28.59
C GLY A 134 19.53 19.88 27.66
N GLU A 135 20.74 19.97 27.11
CA GLU A 135 21.11 21.00 26.13
C GLU A 135 20.78 20.62 24.68
N GLU A 136 20.35 19.41 24.45
CA GLU A 136 19.99 18.90 23.14
C GLU A 136 18.51 19.11 22.85
N TYR A 137 18.18 19.19 21.57
CA TYR A 137 16.80 19.32 21.11
C TYR A 137 16.60 18.67 19.74
N ILE A 138 15.38 18.23 19.50
CA ILE A 138 14.88 17.80 18.20
C ILE A 138 13.56 18.52 17.95
N TYR A 139 13.35 19.08 16.77
CA TYR A 139 12.04 19.62 16.40
C TYR A 139 11.73 19.42 14.92
N GLY A 140 10.46 19.41 14.61
CA GLY A 140 9.96 19.25 13.25
C GLY A 140 8.56 18.69 13.18
N GLY A 141 8.25 18.07 12.04
CA GLY A 141 6.99 17.42 11.76
C GLY A 141 7.01 15.95 12.19
N THR A 142 5.95 15.55 12.84
CA THR A 142 5.65 14.15 13.16
C THR A 142 4.19 13.84 12.90
N ILE A 143 3.82 12.57 13.04
CA ILE A 143 2.44 12.09 12.90
C ILE A 143 2.01 11.55 14.27
N PRO A 144 0.81 11.93 14.78
CA PRO A 144 0.31 11.42 16.05
C PRO A 144 0.37 9.90 16.11
N GLY A 145 1.00 9.37 17.16
CA GLY A 145 1.21 7.94 17.37
C GLY A 145 2.57 7.41 16.91
N ILE A 146 3.36 8.20 16.16
CA ILE A 146 4.73 7.84 15.81
C ILE A 146 5.70 8.55 16.77
N PRO A 147 6.49 7.81 17.58
CA PRO A 147 7.40 8.40 18.56
C PRO A 147 8.72 8.85 17.92
N ALA A 148 8.65 9.62 16.83
CA ALA A 148 9.81 10.11 16.10
C ALA A 148 9.47 11.42 15.38
N ILE A 149 10.45 12.29 15.22
CA ILE A 149 10.36 13.44 14.32
C ILE A 149 10.73 12.93 12.92
N LEU A 150 9.76 12.91 12.00
CA LEU A 150 9.92 12.35 10.66
C LEU A 150 10.65 13.29 9.72
N ILE A 151 10.38 14.59 9.83
CA ILE A 151 11.02 15.65 9.06
C ILE A 151 11.42 16.74 10.04
N GLY A 152 12.69 17.04 10.15
CA GLY A 152 13.09 18.00 11.17
C GLY A 152 14.58 18.28 11.24
N LYS A 153 15.01 18.78 12.38
CA LYS A 153 16.42 19.04 12.68
C LYS A 153 16.72 18.94 14.16
N ASN A 154 17.99 18.74 14.43
CA ASN A 154 18.61 18.97 15.73
C ASN A 154 19.68 20.08 15.60
N ARG A 155 20.57 20.15 16.59
CA ARG A 155 21.68 21.13 16.58
C ARG A 155 22.64 20.93 15.41
N ASN A 156 22.89 19.69 15.00
CA ASN A 156 23.99 19.29 14.13
C ASN A 156 23.56 19.02 12.69
N PHE A 157 22.37 18.51 12.46
CA PHE A 157 21.88 18.17 11.11
C PHE A 157 20.36 18.30 11.00
N GLY A 158 19.89 18.42 9.78
CA GLY A 158 18.48 18.32 9.41
C GLY A 158 18.24 17.12 8.52
N TRP A 159 17.02 16.63 8.52
CA TRP A 159 16.59 15.52 7.68
C TRP A 159 15.18 15.74 7.14
N GLY A 160 14.93 15.09 6.05
CA GLY A 160 13.61 14.99 5.42
C GLY A 160 13.58 13.75 4.54
N TRP A 161 12.43 13.44 4.01
CA TRP A 161 12.27 12.34 3.09
C TRP A 161 11.28 12.70 1.98
N ALA A 162 11.45 12.03 0.84
CA ALA A 162 10.55 12.12 -0.29
C ALA A 162 10.24 10.71 -0.77
N SER A 163 9.03 10.51 -1.32
CA SER A 163 8.63 9.20 -1.87
C SER A 163 9.47 8.87 -3.11
N THR A 164 10.02 7.67 -3.15
CA THR A 164 10.74 7.13 -4.32
C THR A 164 9.82 6.43 -5.30
N PHE A 165 8.55 6.20 -4.93
CA PHE A 165 7.58 5.41 -5.69
C PHE A 165 8.10 4.01 -6.04
N ALA A 166 8.88 3.41 -5.12
CA ALA A 166 9.37 2.05 -5.29
C ALA A 166 8.22 1.07 -5.59
N ASP A 167 8.52 0.07 -6.41
CA ASP A 167 7.60 -1.01 -6.71
C ASP A 167 7.79 -2.10 -5.67
N ASP A 168 6.93 -2.06 -4.64
CA ASP A 168 7.02 -2.89 -3.44
C ASP A 168 5.73 -3.67 -3.14
N GLN A 169 4.77 -3.66 -4.06
CA GLN A 169 3.51 -4.37 -3.92
C GLN A 169 3.19 -5.17 -5.17
N ASP A 170 3.02 -6.49 -5.01
CA ASP A 170 2.62 -7.41 -6.06
C ASP A 170 1.29 -8.09 -5.73
N ILE A 171 0.46 -8.33 -6.76
CA ILE A 171 -0.77 -9.09 -6.63
C ILE A 171 -0.60 -10.48 -7.24
N TYR A 172 -0.77 -11.50 -6.42
CA TYR A 172 -0.75 -12.90 -6.83
C TYR A 172 -2.16 -13.43 -7.04
N MET A 173 -2.38 -14.11 -8.16
CA MET A 173 -3.62 -14.83 -8.43
C MET A 173 -3.45 -16.28 -7.98
N GLU A 174 -4.12 -16.61 -6.87
CA GLU A 174 -4.03 -17.91 -6.22
C GLU A 174 -5.18 -18.80 -6.66
N LYS A 175 -4.88 -19.94 -7.25
CA LYS A 175 -5.88 -20.95 -7.64
C LYS A 175 -6.41 -21.63 -6.37
N ILE A 176 -7.71 -21.56 -6.16
CA ILE A 176 -8.36 -22.29 -5.06
C ILE A 176 -8.32 -23.79 -5.38
N ASP A 177 -8.02 -24.60 -4.38
CA ASP A 177 -8.10 -26.05 -4.52
C ASP A 177 -9.59 -26.46 -4.65
N PRO A 178 -9.99 -27.07 -5.78
CA PRO A 178 -11.38 -27.43 -6.00
C PRO A 178 -11.83 -28.60 -5.11
N ASP A 179 -10.90 -29.40 -4.61
CA ASP A 179 -11.17 -30.65 -3.89
C ASP A 179 -11.09 -30.46 -2.36
N ILE A 180 -10.36 -29.47 -1.88
CA ILE A 180 -10.14 -29.24 -0.46
C ILE A 180 -10.49 -27.81 -0.07
N GLU A 181 -11.61 -27.64 0.63
CA GLU A 181 -12.07 -26.35 1.10
C GLU A 181 -11.04 -25.66 2.03
N GLY A 182 -10.80 -24.39 1.78
CA GLY A 182 -9.84 -23.57 2.53
C GLY A 182 -8.38 -23.73 2.09
N ASN A 183 -8.13 -24.53 1.05
CA ASN A 183 -6.82 -24.71 0.44
C ASN A 183 -6.69 -23.92 -0.87
N TYR A 184 -5.46 -23.68 -1.25
CA TYR A 184 -5.06 -23.14 -2.55
C TYR A 184 -3.92 -23.95 -3.14
N ILE A 185 -3.74 -23.87 -4.45
CA ILE A 185 -2.69 -24.56 -5.17
C ILE A 185 -1.45 -23.64 -5.26
N SER A 186 -0.40 -24.03 -4.60
CA SER A 186 0.90 -23.37 -4.67
C SER A 186 1.81 -24.12 -5.64
N ILE A 187 2.66 -23.40 -6.37
CA ILE A 187 3.64 -23.99 -7.27
C ILE A 187 4.99 -24.04 -6.55
N SER A 188 5.50 -25.24 -6.29
CA SER A 188 6.82 -25.48 -5.70
C SER A 188 7.70 -26.19 -6.71
N GLY A 189 8.63 -25.47 -7.35
CA GLY A 189 9.35 -25.98 -8.53
C GLY A 189 8.37 -26.24 -9.67
N ASP A 190 8.36 -27.47 -10.19
CA ASP A 190 7.46 -27.89 -11.27
C ASP A 190 6.19 -28.62 -10.75
N GLN A 191 5.92 -28.60 -9.43
CA GLN A 191 4.82 -29.34 -8.84
C GLN A 191 3.75 -28.42 -8.25
N GLU A 192 2.49 -28.73 -8.55
CA GLU A 192 1.33 -28.16 -7.86
C GLU A 192 1.17 -28.85 -6.48
N VAL A 193 1.12 -28.06 -5.41
CA VAL A 193 0.95 -28.52 -4.04
C VAL A 193 -0.24 -27.84 -3.40
N SER A 194 -1.20 -28.61 -2.89
CA SER A 194 -2.31 -28.07 -2.12
C SER A 194 -1.83 -27.61 -0.74
N LYS A 195 -2.04 -26.35 -0.43
CA LYS A 195 -1.66 -25.70 0.84
C LYS A 195 -2.89 -25.09 1.50
N LYS A 196 -2.98 -25.23 2.82
CA LYS A 196 -4.03 -24.58 3.59
C LYS A 196 -3.79 -23.08 3.72
N MET A 197 -4.81 -22.26 3.46
CA MET A 197 -4.77 -20.84 3.77
C MET A 197 -4.71 -20.65 5.29
N PHE A 198 -3.93 -19.66 5.72
CA PHE A 198 -4.02 -19.15 7.08
C PHE A 198 -5.35 -18.41 7.26
N GLU A 199 -6.08 -18.69 8.34
CA GLU A 199 -7.33 -18.02 8.67
C GLU A 199 -7.30 -17.46 10.08
N ARG A 200 -7.78 -16.23 10.23
CA ARG A 200 -7.94 -15.55 11.52
C ARG A 200 -9.29 -14.86 11.58
N GLN A 201 -10.05 -15.12 12.63
CA GLN A 201 -11.26 -14.37 12.90
C GLN A 201 -10.97 -13.14 13.76
N VAL A 202 -11.53 -12.01 13.36
CA VAL A 202 -11.45 -10.73 14.07
C VAL A 202 -12.86 -10.21 14.28
N ILE A 203 -13.16 -9.82 15.52
CA ILE A 203 -14.43 -9.18 15.85
C ILE A 203 -14.24 -7.67 15.84
N ILE A 204 -14.97 -6.99 14.96
CA ILE A 204 -15.00 -5.53 14.89
C ILE A 204 -16.19 -5.05 15.70
N GLY A 205 -15.89 -4.33 16.79
CA GLY A 205 -16.94 -3.70 17.62
C GLY A 205 -17.62 -2.56 16.83
N VAL A 206 -18.94 -2.59 16.76
CA VAL A 206 -19.74 -1.55 16.12
C VAL A 206 -20.58 -0.84 17.19
N LYS A 207 -20.45 0.50 17.29
CA LYS A 207 -21.19 1.28 18.28
C LYS A 207 -22.69 1.09 18.10
N ASN A 208 -23.39 0.71 19.18
CA ASN A 208 -24.84 0.48 19.24
C ASN A 208 -25.35 -0.70 18.38
N PHE A 209 -24.46 -1.55 17.85
CA PHE A 209 -24.81 -2.72 17.07
C PHE A 209 -24.01 -3.95 17.55
N PRO A 210 -24.46 -5.16 17.24
CA PRO A 210 -23.64 -6.36 17.42
C PRO A 210 -22.30 -6.24 16.70
N GLY A 211 -21.24 -6.73 17.31
CA GLY A 211 -19.94 -6.80 16.65
C GLY A 211 -20.01 -7.61 15.35
N LYS A 212 -19.20 -7.20 14.38
CA LYS A 212 -19.09 -7.91 13.09
C LYS A 212 -17.85 -8.81 13.11
N THR A 213 -18.03 -10.11 12.94
CA THR A 213 -16.92 -11.05 12.75
C THR A 213 -16.46 -10.99 11.29
N VAL A 214 -15.16 -10.81 11.10
CA VAL A 214 -14.50 -10.85 9.79
C VAL A 214 -13.45 -11.95 9.81
N THR A 215 -13.50 -12.84 8.82
CA THR A 215 -12.46 -13.85 8.62
C THR A 215 -11.40 -13.29 7.67
N LEU A 216 -10.20 -13.12 8.17
CA LEU A 216 -9.02 -12.75 7.40
C LEU A 216 -8.36 -14.04 6.92
N LYS A 217 -8.01 -14.08 5.64
CA LYS A 217 -7.31 -15.21 5.01
C LYS A 217 -5.96 -14.73 4.48
N ALA A 218 -4.98 -15.62 4.47
CA ALA A 218 -3.68 -15.34 3.85
C ALA A 218 -3.13 -16.62 3.21
N THR A 219 -2.36 -16.43 2.14
CA THR A 219 -1.52 -17.45 1.51
C THR A 219 -0.07 -17.22 1.93
N GLU A 220 0.88 -17.96 1.37
CA GLU A 220 2.30 -17.71 1.57
C GLU A 220 2.76 -16.38 0.94
N ASN A 221 2.03 -15.88 -0.06
CA ASN A 221 2.32 -14.60 -0.72
C ASN A 221 1.73 -13.39 0.03
N GLY A 222 0.88 -13.63 1.04
CA GLY A 222 0.33 -12.57 1.87
C GLY A 222 -1.19 -12.62 2.04
N PRO A 223 -1.81 -11.55 2.57
CA PRO A 223 -3.24 -11.51 2.84
C PRO A 223 -4.06 -11.57 1.57
N VAL A 224 -5.15 -12.34 1.61
CA VAL A 224 -6.15 -12.40 0.55
C VAL A 224 -6.93 -11.09 0.52
N LEU A 225 -6.90 -10.44 -0.62
CA LEU A 225 -7.58 -9.17 -0.84
C LEU A 225 -9.10 -9.37 -0.96
N PRO A 226 -9.89 -8.47 -0.37
CA PRO A 226 -11.34 -8.56 -0.49
C PRO A 226 -11.80 -8.23 -1.91
N SER A 227 -12.67 -9.05 -2.48
CA SER A 227 -13.15 -8.91 -3.86
C SER A 227 -13.91 -7.60 -4.16
N TYR A 228 -14.33 -6.87 -3.12
CA TYR A 228 -14.98 -5.57 -3.27
C TYR A 228 -14.00 -4.40 -3.49
N LEU A 229 -12.68 -4.64 -3.46
CA LEU A 229 -11.71 -3.61 -3.86
C LEU A 229 -11.98 -3.18 -5.31
N PRO A 230 -11.95 -1.87 -5.58
CA PRO A 230 -12.28 -1.34 -6.90
C PRO A 230 -11.46 -2.00 -8.01
N GLY A 231 -12.15 -2.59 -8.97
CA GLY A 231 -11.56 -3.24 -10.15
C GLY A 231 -10.90 -4.60 -9.91
N LEU A 232 -10.72 -5.04 -8.66
CA LEU A 232 -10.07 -6.32 -8.39
C LEU A 232 -10.91 -7.50 -8.89
N LYS A 233 -12.23 -7.45 -8.69
CA LYS A 233 -13.15 -8.49 -9.17
C LYS A 233 -13.06 -8.72 -10.69
N ASP A 234 -12.74 -7.67 -11.44
CA ASP A 234 -12.69 -7.71 -12.90
C ASP A 234 -11.46 -8.48 -13.42
N ILE A 235 -10.45 -8.68 -12.59
CA ILE A 235 -9.19 -9.33 -12.96
C ILE A 235 -9.00 -10.71 -12.34
N ILE A 236 -9.81 -11.10 -11.35
CA ILE A 236 -9.72 -12.40 -10.69
C ILE A 236 -10.42 -13.45 -11.56
N PRO A 237 -9.71 -14.49 -12.05
CA PRO A 237 -10.33 -15.60 -12.78
C PRO A 237 -11.26 -16.42 -11.88
N PHE A 238 -12.19 -17.12 -12.50
CA PHE A 238 -13.03 -18.06 -11.77
C PHE A 238 -12.16 -19.12 -11.05
N GLY A 239 -12.52 -19.46 -9.81
CA GLY A 239 -11.76 -20.41 -9.00
C GLY A 239 -10.45 -19.86 -8.43
N HIS A 240 -10.25 -18.53 -8.43
CA HIS A 240 -9.06 -17.88 -7.86
C HIS A 240 -9.44 -16.85 -6.80
N VAL A 241 -8.45 -16.49 -6.00
CA VAL A 241 -8.44 -15.31 -5.12
C VAL A 241 -7.18 -14.51 -5.41
N ALA A 242 -7.17 -13.24 -5.01
CA ALA A 242 -5.98 -12.41 -5.11
C ALA A 242 -5.35 -12.25 -3.74
N SER A 243 -4.05 -12.42 -3.61
CA SER A 243 -3.26 -12.11 -2.42
C SER A 243 -2.30 -10.96 -2.69
N LEU A 244 -1.93 -10.22 -1.65
CA LEU A 244 -1.01 -9.09 -1.73
C LEU A 244 0.33 -9.46 -1.11
N SER A 245 1.38 -9.43 -1.90
CA SER A 245 2.75 -9.43 -1.42
C SER A 245 3.20 -7.99 -1.18
N TRP A 246 3.69 -7.72 0.01
CA TRP A 246 4.24 -6.44 0.41
C TRP A 246 5.27 -6.66 1.53
N PRO A 247 6.54 -6.20 1.39
CA PRO A 247 7.59 -6.40 2.40
C PRO A 247 7.20 -5.95 3.80
N GLY A 248 6.39 -4.89 3.92
CA GLY A 248 5.90 -4.44 5.23
C GLY A 248 5.01 -5.43 5.98
N LEU A 249 4.67 -6.60 5.40
CA LEU A 249 3.97 -7.70 6.06
C LEU A 249 4.90 -8.83 6.48
N ASP A 250 6.17 -8.77 6.10
CA ASP A 250 7.16 -9.79 6.44
C ASP A 250 7.38 -9.81 7.97
N LYS A 251 7.62 -11.01 8.49
CA LYS A 251 7.72 -11.23 9.94
C LYS A 251 9.08 -10.81 10.51
N ASP A 252 10.06 -10.65 9.64
CA ASP A 252 11.46 -10.42 10.02
C ASP A 252 11.86 -8.92 9.91
N ASP A 253 10.90 -8.02 9.64
CA ASP A 253 11.10 -6.57 9.60
C ASP A 253 10.71 -5.87 10.92
#